data_69d322776a61be4a7840096eb3f8ead1
#
_entry.id   69d322776a61be4a7840096eb3f8ead1
#
_cell.length_a   1.000
_cell.length_b   1.000
_cell.length_c   1.000
_cell.angle_alpha   90.00
_cell.angle_beta   90.00
_cell.angle_gamma   90.00
#
_symmetry.space_group_name_H-M   'P 1'
#
loop_
_entity.id
_entity.type
_entity.pdbx_description
1 polymer ?
#
loop_
_entity_poly.entity_id
_entity_poly.type
_entity_poly.pdbx_seq_one_letter_code
_entity_poly.pdbx_strand_id
1 'polypeptide(L)'
;KPVEDLTILFEKLRKNKKFIKERDYHFNNWVGAPTPFLKLEKLTSYLGGAQIWAKVVSEANGGAHKIYNATVHCLIAKRAGKKFIVGDTGAGYAGKMLSMAAKKFGLKCKIFMGAKDIKRQKPNCDAMKKNGAEIVPVYTGSQTLVDAVSECMRYWVSNCDNTHMCVGSTV
;
A
#
# COMPACT_ATOMS: atom_id res chain seq x y z
N LYS A 1 16.01 10.30 13.69
CA LYS A 1 15.46 9.47 14.77
C LYS A 1 14.27 8.60 14.32
N PRO A 2 13.15 9.09 13.76
CA PRO A 2 12.02 8.21 13.39
C PRO A 2 12.38 7.15 12.35
N VAL A 3 13.24 7.47 11.39
CA VAL A 3 13.71 6.53 10.37
C VAL A 3 14.62 5.48 10.99
N GLU A 4 15.53 5.86 11.87
CA GLU A 4 16.42 4.94 12.59
C GLU A 4 15.61 3.95 13.45
N ASP A 5 14.63 4.46 14.23
CA ASP A 5 13.76 3.62 15.07
C ASP A 5 12.98 2.61 14.21
N LEU A 6 12.49 3.05 13.04
CA LEU A 6 11.81 2.17 12.08
C LEU A 6 12.77 1.14 11.48
N THR A 7 14.00 1.53 11.14
CA THR A 7 15.02 0.62 10.63
C THR A 7 15.36 -0.47 11.66
N ILE A 8 15.59 -0.08 12.91
CA ILE A 8 15.86 -1.03 13.99
C ILE A 8 14.69 -2.01 14.18
N LEU A 9 13.46 -1.50 14.18
CA LEU A 9 12.27 -2.34 14.27
C LEU A 9 12.17 -3.30 13.08
N PHE A 10 12.35 -2.82 11.87
CA PHE A 10 12.28 -3.63 10.65
C PHE A 10 13.32 -4.76 10.66
N GLU A 11 14.57 -4.45 11.04
CA GLU A 11 15.63 -5.46 11.16
C GLU A 11 15.32 -6.56 12.17
N LYS A 12 14.63 -6.22 13.25
CA LYS A 12 14.12 -7.21 14.22
C LYS A 12 12.96 -8.03 13.63
N LEU A 13 12.01 -7.37 12.98
CA LEU A 13 10.80 -8.04 12.46
C LEU A 13 11.10 -8.99 11.31
N ARG A 14 11.97 -8.62 10.37
CA ARG A 14 12.32 -9.48 9.22
C ARG A 14 13.00 -10.80 9.62
N LYS A 15 13.55 -10.89 10.84
CA LYS A 15 14.15 -12.11 11.41
C LYS A 15 13.20 -12.81 12.42
N ASN A 16 12.08 -12.20 12.76
CA ASN A 16 11.17 -12.71 13.78
C ASN A 16 10.22 -13.77 13.19
N LYS A 17 10.41 -15.03 13.58
CA LYS A 17 9.60 -16.16 13.06
C LYS A 17 8.09 -16.00 13.32
N LYS A 18 7.67 -15.36 14.43
CA LYS A 18 6.26 -15.11 14.72
C LYS A 18 5.68 -14.06 13.76
N PHE A 19 6.42 -12.99 13.49
CA PHE A 19 6.02 -11.96 12.53
C PHE A 19 5.93 -12.52 11.10
N ILE A 20 6.93 -13.34 10.70
CA ILE A 20 6.93 -13.99 9.38
C ILE A 20 5.71 -14.91 9.23
N LYS A 21 5.40 -15.76 10.23
CA LYS A 21 4.20 -16.61 10.22
C LYS A 21 2.91 -15.79 10.15
N GLU A 22 2.81 -14.68 10.88
CA GLU A 22 1.64 -13.78 10.83
C GLU A 22 1.49 -13.15 9.45
N ARG A 23 2.59 -12.63 8.87
CA ARG A 23 2.60 -12.11 7.50
C ARG A 23 2.12 -13.16 6.50
N ASP A 24 2.68 -14.37 6.55
CA ASP A 24 2.37 -15.45 5.63
C ASP A 24 0.92 -15.92 5.79
N TYR A 25 0.42 -15.97 7.03
CA TYR A 25 -1.00 -16.23 7.29
C TYR A 25 -1.90 -15.20 6.58
N HIS A 26 -1.60 -13.90 6.70
CA HIS A 26 -2.39 -12.87 6.03
C HIS A 26 -2.22 -12.90 4.51
N PHE A 27 -1.05 -13.23 4.00
CA PHE A 27 -0.84 -13.37 2.57
C PHE A 27 -1.69 -14.52 2.00
N ASN A 28 -1.70 -15.66 2.64
CA ASN A 28 -2.44 -16.82 2.17
C ASN A 28 -3.96 -16.68 2.34
N ASN A 29 -4.41 -16.17 3.51
CA ASN A 29 -5.83 -16.23 3.87
C ASN A 29 -6.60 -14.92 3.61
N TRP A 30 -5.92 -13.81 3.35
CA TRP A 30 -6.58 -12.54 3.12
C TRP A 30 -6.14 -11.86 1.82
N VAL A 31 -4.86 -11.86 1.49
CA VAL A 31 -4.37 -11.31 0.22
C VAL A 31 -4.66 -12.25 -0.96
N GLY A 32 -4.70 -13.55 -0.74
CA GLY A 32 -4.90 -14.54 -1.78
C GLY A 32 -3.60 -14.91 -2.51
N ALA A 33 -2.50 -14.97 -1.77
CA ALA A 33 -1.21 -15.43 -2.30
C ALA A 33 -1.07 -16.97 -2.16
N PRO A 34 -0.31 -17.60 -3.06
CA PRO A 34 0.24 -17.05 -4.29
C PRO A 34 -0.82 -16.90 -5.37
N THR A 35 -0.82 -15.75 -6.07
CA THR A 35 -1.68 -15.59 -7.26
C THR A 35 -1.18 -16.45 -8.42
N PRO A 36 -2.06 -16.81 -9.39
CA PRO A 36 -1.67 -17.70 -10.48
C PRO A 36 -0.48 -17.20 -11.30
N PHE A 37 0.29 -18.13 -11.80
CA PHE A 37 1.41 -17.90 -12.71
C PHE A 37 1.22 -18.79 -13.92
N LEU A 38 0.83 -18.20 -15.06
CA LEU A 38 0.34 -18.90 -16.23
C LEU A 38 1.30 -18.75 -17.41
N LYS A 39 1.60 -19.86 -18.08
CA LYS A 39 2.29 -19.83 -19.37
C LYS A 39 1.32 -19.42 -20.47
N LEU A 40 1.66 -18.39 -21.26
CA LEU A 40 0.86 -17.92 -22.37
C LEU A 40 1.32 -18.59 -23.68
N GLU A 41 0.94 -19.89 -23.84
CA GLU A 41 1.47 -20.72 -24.93
C GLU A 41 1.12 -20.17 -26.32
N LYS A 42 -0.15 -19.79 -26.53
CA LYS A 42 -0.59 -19.23 -27.81
C LYS A 42 0.15 -17.93 -28.17
N LEU A 43 0.35 -17.05 -27.19
CA LEU A 43 1.07 -15.79 -27.40
C LEU A 43 2.56 -16.03 -27.63
N THR A 44 3.15 -16.98 -26.89
CA THR A 44 4.54 -17.39 -27.10
C THR A 44 4.76 -17.92 -28.52
N SER A 45 3.88 -18.79 -29.00
CA SER A 45 3.97 -19.37 -30.34
C SER A 45 3.71 -18.33 -31.44
N TYR A 46 2.77 -17.41 -31.23
CA TYR A 46 2.44 -16.36 -32.19
C TYR A 46 3.59 -15.36 -32.40
N LEU A 47 4.27 -14.96 -31.31
CA LEU A 47 5.36 -13.98 -31.38
C LEU A 47 6.70 -14.61 -31.76
N GLY A 48 6.90 -15.91 -31.52
CA GLY A 48 8.19 -16.56 -31.66
C GLY A 48 9.24 -16.03 -30.67
N GLY A 49 10.21 -16.84 -30.27
CA GLY A 49 11.30 -16.39 -29.40
C GLY A 49 11.07 -16.74 -27.93
N ALA A 50 11.16 -15.77 -27.00
CA ALA A 50 11.11 -16.01 -25.57
C ALA A 50 9.75 -16.55 -25.09
N GLN A 51 9.79 -17.42 -24.08
CA GLN A 51 8.56 -17.89 -23.42
C GLN A 51 7.91 -16.74 -22.64
N ILE A 52 6.60 -16.58 -22.82
CA ILE A 52 5.82 -15.53 -22.17
C ILE A 52 4.98 -16.11 -21.04
N TRP A 53 5.09 -15.50 -19.87
CA TRP A 53 4.37 -15.90 -18.67
C TRP A 53 3.63 -14.71 -18.08
N ALA A 54 2.45 -14.94 -17.51
CA ALA A 54 1.64 -13.94 -16.83
C ALA A 54 1.57 -14.25 -15.33
N LYS A 55 1.95 -13.29 -14.49
CA LYS A 55 1.64 -13.27 -13.07
C LYS A 55 0.32 -12.53 -12.83
N VAL A 56 -0.73 -13.27 -12.47
CA VAL A 56 -2.11 -12.75 -12.42
C VAL A 56 -2.35 -12.05 -11.07
N VAL A 57 -1.78 -10.87 -10.90
CA VAL A 57 -1.90 -10.10 -9.62
C VAL A 57 -3.28 -9.47 -9.43
N SER A 58 -4.12 -9.44 -10.45
CA SER A 58 -5.52 -9.02 -10.36
C SER A 58 -6.38 -9.94 -9.48
N GLU A 59 -5.96 -11.17 -9.27
CA GLU A 59 -6.64 -12.12 -8.36
C GLU A 59 -6.28 -11.92 -6.89
N ALA A 60 -5.30 -11.08 -6.58
CA ALA A 60 -5.08 -10.66 -5.20
C ALA A 60 -6.27 -9.83 -4.69
N ASN A 61 -6.55 -9.91 -3.40
CA ASN A 61 -7.64 -9.15 -2.77
C ASN A 61 -7.53 -7.65 -3.08
N GLY A 62 -8.60 -7.08 -3.61
CA GLY A 62 -8.63 -5.70 -4.08
C GLY A 62 -8.15 -5.50 -5.51
N GLY A 63 -7.69 -6.55 -6.19
CA GLY A 63 -7.36 -6.55 -7.62
C GLY A 63 -6.00 -5.95 -7.98
N ALA A 64 -5.05 -5.83 -7.02
CA ALA A 64 -3.75 -5.24 -7.30
C ALA A 64 -2.64 -5.72 -6.36
N HIS A 65 -1.40 -5.74 -6.89
CA HIS A 65 -0.20 -6.13 -6.14
C HIS A 65 0.09 -5.25 -4.91
N LYS A 66 -0.35 -4.01 -4.88
CA LYS A 66 -0.09 -3.07 -3.77
C LYS A 66 -0.71 -3.50 -2.44
N ILE A 67 -1.62 -4.47 -2.44
CA ILE A 67 -2.18 -5.04 -1.20
C ILE A 67 -1.12 -5.76 -0.37
N TYR A 68 -0.10 -6.37 -0.99
CA TYR A 68 1.03 -7.00 -0.29
C TYR A 68 1.81 -5.98 0.52
N ASN A 69 2.19 -4.87 -0.11
CA ASN A 69 2.88 -3.76 0.53
C ASN A 69 2.05 -3.18 1.68
N ALA A 70 0.80 -2.82 1.42
CA ALA A 70 -0.12 -2.26 2.41
C ALA A 70 -0.30 -3.19 3.63
N THR A 71 -0.40 -4.51 3.41
CA THR A 71 -0.52 -5.51 4.48
C THR A 71 0.69 -5.48 5.41
N VAL A 72 1.90 -5.53 4.84
CA VAL A 72 3.13 -5.55 5.63
C VAL A 72 3.33 -4.24 6.39
N HIS A 73 3.08 -3.09 5.76
CA HIS A 73 3.15 -1.79 6.44
C HIS A 73 2.15 -1.67 7.60
N CYS A 74 0.93 -2.19 7.45
CA CYS A 74 -0.03 -2.22 8.55
C CYS A 74 0.42 -3.13 9.71
N LEU A 75 1.01 -4.29 9.40
CA LEU A 75 1.57 -5.18 10.43
C LEU A 75 2.74 -4.52 11.18
N ILE A 76 3.65 -3.84 10.46
CA ILE A 76 4.75 -3.08 11.06
C ILE A 76 4.20 -1.95 11.93
N ALA A 77 3.23 -1.18 11.44
CA ALA A 77 2.59 -0.11 12.20
C ALA A 77 2.00 -0.60 13.52
N LYS A 78 1.31 -1.74 13.51
CA LYS A 78 0.79 -2.38 14.74
C LYS A 78 1.90 -2.78 15.69
N ARG A 79 2.97 -3.39 15.19
CA ARG A 79 4.14 -3.79 16.02
C ARG A 79 4.90 -2.59 16.58
N ALA A 80 4.87 -1.47 15.88
CA ALA A 80 5.40 -0.18 16.35
C ALA A 80 4.46 0.56 17.31
N GLY A 81 3.28 0.01 17.64
CA GLY A 81 2.28 0.67 18.49
C GLY A 81 1.62 1.90 17.87
N LYS A 82 1.71 2.07 16.54
CA LYS A 82 1.12 3.22 15.86
C LYS A 82 -0.39 3.07 15.75
N LYS A 83 -1.10 4.20 15.87
CA LYS A 83 -2.57 4.27 15.75
C LYS A 83 -3.02 4.66 14.35
N PHE A 84 -2.16 5.36 13.62
CA PHE A 84 -2.42 5.86 12.28
C PHE A 84 -1.47 5.25 11.27
N ILE A 85 -2.00 5.00 10.08
CA ILE A 85 -1.20 4.77 8.89
C ILE A 85 -1.52 5.84 7.85
N VAL A 86 -0.49 6.39 7.24
CA VAL A 86 -0.63 7.41 6.20
C VAL A 86 0.07 6.96 4.93
N GLY A 87 -0.43 7.42 3.81
CA GLY A 87 0.18 7.17 2.51
C GLY A 87 -0.31 8.16 1.48
N ASP A 88 0.34 8.14 0.34
CA ASP A 88 0.01 8.95 -0.82
C ASP A 88 -0.61 8.11 -1.93
N THR A 89 -1.29 8.76 -2.85
CA THR A 89 -1.80 8.13 -4.05
C THR A 89 -2.05 9.14 -5.17
N GLY A 90 -1.73 8.78 -6.41
CA GLY A 90 -2.12 9.53 -7.60
C GLY A 90 -3.40 8.97 -8.20
N ALA A 91 -3.32 7.82 -8.87
CA ALA A 91 -4.48 7.16 -9.49
C ALA A 91 -5.48 6.54 -8.48
N GLY A 92 -5.18 6.59 -7.19
CA GLY A 92 -6.07 6.09 -6.13
C GLY A 92 -5.88 4.62 -5.77
N TYR A 93 -5.16 3.83 -6.55
CA TYR A 93 -5.06 2.38 -6.31
C TYR A 93 -4.24 2.05 -5.07
N ALA A 94 -3.11 2.73 -4.84
CA ALA A 94 -2.30 2.56 -3.63
C ALA A 94 -3.11 2.94 -2.39
N GLY A 95 -3.82 4.07 -2.43
CA GLY A 95 -4.69 4.51 -1.34
C GLY A 95 -5.83 3.54 -1.06
N LYS A 96 -6.46 2.98 -2.11
CA LYS A 96 -7.50 1.95 -1.96
C LYS A 96 -6.96 0.73 -1.23
N MET A 97 -5.80 0.19 -1.62
CA MET A 97 -5.20 -0.98 -0.96
C MET A 97 -4.79 -0.67 0.48
N LEU A 98 -4.21 0.51 0.71
CA LEU A 98 -3.82 0.93 2.06
C LEU A 98 -5.05 1.09 2.97
N SER A 99 -6.13 1.70 2.48
CA SER A 99 -7.38 1.83 3.24
C SER A 99 -8.02 0.49 3.59
N MET A 100 -7.97 -0.49 2.66
CA MET A 100 -8.45 -1.85 2.91
C MET A 100 -7.63 -2.55 4.00
N ALA A 101 -6.31 -2.47 3.91
CA ALA A 101 -5.41 -3.05 4.90
C ALA A 101 -5.58 -2.37 6.26
N ALA A 102 -5.64 -1.04 6.30
CA ALA A 102 -5.85 -0.29 7.54
C ALA A 102 -7.15 -0.71 8.25
N LYS A 103 -8.25 -0.82 7.51
CA LYS A 103 -9.53 -1.33 8.03
C LYS A 103 -9.39 -2.75 8.60
N LYS A 104 -8.73 -3.65 7.86
CA LYS A 104 -8.48 -5.04 8.29
C LYS A 104 -7.72 -5.12 9.61
N PHE A 105 -6.74 -4.23 9.80
CA PHE A 105 -5.86 -4.24 10.97
C PHE A 105 -6.26 -3.26 12.09
N GLY A 106 -7.41 -2.57 11.94
CA GLY A 106 -7.93 -1.64 12.95
C GLY A 106 -7.08 -0.36 13.11
N LEU A 107 -6.44 0.09 12.04
CA LEU A 107 -5.68 1.34 12.01
C LEU A 107 -6.52 2.46 11.40
N LYS A 108 -6.39 3.67 11.94
CA LYS A 108 -6.92 4.88 11.28
C LYS A 108 -6.04 5.20 10.07
N CYS A 109 -6.67 5.55 8.95
CA CYS A 109 -5.98 5.73 7.68
C CYS A 109 -6.19 7.14 7.13
N LYS A 110 -5.09 7.82 6.75
CA LYS A 110 -5.12 9.09 6.01
C LYS A 110 -4.41 8.91 4.68
N ILE A 111 -5.05 9.35 3.60
CA ILE A 111 -4.51 9.26 2.24
C ILE A 111 -4.37 10.67 1.67
N PHE A 112 -3.13 11.05 1.38
CA PHE A 112 -2.83 12.31 0.69
C PHE A 112 -2.99 12.12 -0.80
N MET A 113 -3.76 13.01 -1.44
CA MET A 113 -4.04 12.93 -2.86
C MET A 113 -4.17 14.31 -3.47
N GLY A 114 -3.58 14.52 -4.63
CA GLY A 114 -3.67 15.79 -5.35
C GLY A 114 -5.12 16.14 -5.70
N ALA A 115 -5.51 17.42 -5.55
CA ALA A 115 -6.89 17.85 -5.79
C ALA A 115 -7.37 17.58 -7.22
N LYS A 116 -6.47 17.66 -8.21
CA LYS A 116 -6.77 17.29 -9.61
C LYS A 116 -7.02 15.78 -9.74
N ASP A 117 -6.22 14.97 -9.05
CA ASP A 117 -6.36 13.51 -9.10
C ASP A 117 -7.62 13.04 -8.39
N ILE A 118 -8.02 13.68 -7.29
CA ILE A 118 -9.30 13.41 -6.60
C ILE A 118 -10.49 13.57 -7.57
N LYS A 119 -10.49 14.65 -8.37
CA LYS A 119 -11.56 14.88 -9.35
C LYS A 119 -11.60 13.81 -10.43
N ARG A 120 -10.43 13.35 -10.91
CA ARG A 120 -10.31 12.34 -11.98
C ARG A 120 -10.65 10.91 -11.48
N GLN A 121 -10.40 10.63 -10.20
CA GLN A 121 -10.40 9.28 -9.64
C GLN A 121 -11.49 9.08 -8.57
N LYS A 122 -12.65 9.71 -8.79
CA LYS A 122 -13.78 9.66 -7.85
C LYS A 122 -14.15 8.24 -7.38
N PRO A 123 -14.23 7.20 -8.26
CA PRO A 123 -14.57 5.84 -7.82
C PRO A 123 -13.57 5.27 -6.80
N ASN A 124 -12.27 5.54 -6.96
CA ASN A 124 -11.24 5.12 -6.00
C ASN A 124 -11.35 5.90 -4.69
N CYS A 125 -11.68 7.19 -4.76
CA CYS A 125 -11.93 8.01 -3.57
C CYS A 125 -13.13 7.48 -2.76
N ASP A 126 -14.22 7.13 -3.43
CA ASP A 126 -15.40 6.56 -2.78
C ASP A 126 -15.09 5.20 -2.13
N ALA A 127 -14.28 4.36 -2.78
CA ALA A 127 -13.82 3.10 -2.21
C ALA A 127 -12.95 3.31 -0.95
N MET A 128 -12.04 4.28 -0.96
CA MET A 128 -11.21 4.65 0.20
C MET A 128 -12.07 5.10 1.37
N LYS A 129 -13.07 5.97 1.12
CA LYS A 129 -14.02 6.45 2.14
C LYS A 129 -14.87 5.30 2.72
N LYS A 130 -15.35 4.37 1.89
CA LYS A 130 -16.07 3.16 2.35
C LYS A 130 -15.22 2.28 3.26
N ASN A 131 -13.90 2.29 3.08
CA ASN A 131 -12.96 1.61 3.96
C ASN A 131 -12.67 2.39 5.26
N GLY A 132 -13.19 3.60 5.40
CA GLY A 132 -12.98 4.46 6.58
C GLY A 132 -11.72 5.31 6.52
N ALA A 133 -11.12 5.48 5.34
CA ALA A 133 -9.98 6.38 5.19
C ALA A 133 -10.41 7.84 5.03
N GLU A 134 -9.66 8.73 5.66
CA GLU A 134 -9.71 10.17 5.43
C GLU A 134 -8.86 10.50 4.20
N ILE A 135 -9.44 11.17 3.21
CA ILE A 135 -8.71 11.68 2.06
C ILE A 135 -8.35 13.14 2.33
N VAL A 136 -7.04 13.42 2.32
CA VAL A 136 -6.49 14.76 2.52
C VAL A 136 -6.17 15.36 1.15
N PRO A 137 -6.95 16.34 0.67
CA PRO A 137 -6.69 16.95 -0.63
C PRO A 137 -5.47 17.86 -0.57
N VAL A 138 -4.59 17.74 -1.55
CA VAL A 138 -3.38 18.58 -1.69
C VAL A 138 -3.60 19.57 -2.82
N TYR A 139 -3.55 20.85 -2.47
CA TYR A 139 -3.77 21.98 -3.38
C TYR A 139 -2.49 22.69 -3.80
N THR A 140 -1.35 22.33 -3.23
CA THR A 140 -0.04 22.91 -3.55
C THR A 140 0.50 22.40 -4.89
N GLY A 141 1.37 23.16 -5.50
CA GLY A 141 2.11 22.77 -6.71
C GLY A 141 1.24 22.35 -7.87
N SER A 142 1.57 21.22 -8.47
CA SER A 142 0.83 20.63 -9.59
C SER A 142 -0.53 20.05 -9.22
N GLN A 143 -0.78 19.85 -7.93
CA GLN A 143 -1.95 19.18 -7.34
C GLN A 143 -2.09 17.72 -7.79
N THR A 144 -0.94 17.04 -7.95
CA THR A 144 -0.83 15.65 -8.38
C THR A 144 0.01 14.83 -7.40
N LEU A 145 0.39 13.61 -7.79
CA LEU A 145 1.10 12.66 -6.94
C LEU A 145 2.37 13.22 -6.27
N VAL A 146 3.18 14.00 -6.97
CA VAL A 146 4.44 14.55 -6.43
C VAL A 146 4.19 15.41 -5.19
N ASP A 147 3.17 16.27 -5.27
CA ASP A 147 2.80 17.13 -4.15
C ASP A 147 2.15 16.32 -3.02
N ALA A 148 1.36 15.31 -3.37
CA ALA A 148 0.75 14.40 -2.40
C ALA A 148 1.81 13.64 -1.59
N VAL A 149 2.86 13.14 -2.23
CA VAL A 149 4.01 12.50 -1.55
C VAL A 149 4.68 13.47 -0.58
N SER A 150 4.97 14.69 -1.05
CA SER A 150 5.65 15.72 -0.25
C SER A 150 4.84 16.10 0.99
N GLU A 151 3.53 16.30 0.85
CA GLU A 151 2.64 16.63 1.98
C GLU A 151 2.47 15.42 2.94
N CYS A 152 2.38 14.21 2.42
CA CYS A 152 2.35 12.99 3.23
C CYS A 152 3.61 12.86 4.09
N MET A 153 4.79 13.12 3.51
CA MET A 153 6.07 13.10 4.24
C MET A 153 6.12 14.18 5.32
N ARG A 154 5.72 15.44 5.01
CA ARG A 154 5.68 16.53 5.99
C ARG A 154 4.76 16.17 7.16
N TYR A 155 3.57 15.68 6.86
CA TYR A 155 2.63 15.24 7.89
C TYR A 155 3.22 14.13 8.76
N TRP A 156 3.84 13.11 8.15
CA TRP A 156 4.44 12.00 8.88
C TRP A 156 5.56 12.46 9.81
N VAL A 157 6.48 13.28 9.33
CA VAL A 157 7.60 13.80 10.15
C VAL A 157 7.08 14.55 11.38
N SER A 158 6.00 15.33 11.22
CA SER A 158 5.39 16.09 12.32
C SER A 158 4.55 15.24 13.27
N ASN A 159 4.21 13.99 12.90
CA ASN A 159 3.31 13.09 13.65
C ASN A 159 3.88 11.70 13.84
N CYS A 160 5.18 11.53 13.73
CA CYS A 160 5.84 10.21 13.68
C CYS A 160 5.61 9.35 14.93
N ASP A 161 5.31 9.93 16.08
CA ASP A 161 5.07 9.18 17.33
C ASP A 161 3.86 8.25 17.24
N ASN A 162 2.78 8.69 16.58
CA ASN A 162 1.55 7.93 16.47
C ASN A 162 1.28 7.38 15.06
N THR A 163 2.11 7.74 14.08
CA THR A 163 1.84 7.53 12.66
C THR A 163 2.95 6.71 12.01
N HIS A 164 2.54 5.75 11.17
CA HIS A 164 3.42 5.03 10.26
C HIS A 164 3.13 5.45 8.82
N MET A 165 4.16 5.77 8.06
CA MET A 165 4.02 6.09 6.64
C MET A 165 4.21 4.84 5.78
N CYS A 166 3.24 4.57 4.92
CA CYS A 166 3.34 3.53 3.90
C CYS A 166 3.85 4.14 2.60
N VAL A 167 5.10 3.89 2.28
CA VAL A 167 5.69 4.31 1.00
C VAL A 167 5.24 3.35 -0.10
N GLY A 168 4.62 3.89 -1.15
CA GLY A 168 4.03 3.08 -2.23
C GLY A 168 5.01 2.63 -3.32
N SER A 169 6.24 3.14 -3.30
CA SER A 169 7.29 2.83 -4.27
C SER A 169 8.67 2.91 -3.61
N THR A 170 9.59 2.08 -4.08
CA THR A 170 11.03 2.24 -3.81
C THR A 170 11.61 3.09 -4.94
N VAL A 171 12.19 4.21 -4.58
CA VAL A 171 12.93 5.07 -5.51
C VAL A 171 14.39 4.88 -5.26
#